data_80b46fe70c19a445f87eed2ea5f02c25
#
_entry.id   80b46fe70c19a445f87eed2ea5f02c25
#
_cell.length_a   1.000
_cell.length_b   1.000
_cell.length_c   1.000
_cell.angle_alpha   90.00
_cell.angle_beta   90.00
_cell.angle_gamma   90.00
#
_symmetry.space_group_name_H-M   'P 1'
#
loop_
_entity.id
_entity.type
_entity.pdbx_description
1 polymer ?
#
loop_
_entity_poly.entity_id
_entity_poly.type
_entity_poly.pdbx_seq_one_letter_code
_entity_poly.pdbx_strand_id
1 'polypeptide(L)'
;MKTKMILLTLAAMLCCTTLFTSCEKTLPDQPETPTTKDTTPVAAVMDYSFSVTDDLFNAFTLTVDYYDATGAVKSETMTSKTWTKSVKANQLPATLGARVMIKLKSGFDPAQMGVFNAKYTYNYEYYVVNKSNEKLGETVSRGVSGGTSMQYDKVPAYAERYLEKPIMKYLFNFAADGTATSGSWE
;
A
#
# COMPACT_ATOMS: atom_id res chain seq x y z
N MET A 1 2.33 -11.19 52.98
CA MET A 1 1.10 -11.13 53.82
C MET A 1 -0.12 -10.89 52.96
N LYS A 2 -1.07 -11.79 53.17
CA LYS A 2 -2.50 -11.75 52.85
C LYS A 2 -2.91 -11.97 51.38
N THR A 3 -3.05 -13.22 51.11
CA THR A 3 -4.06 -13.96 50.35
C THR A 3 -5.48 -13.40 50.53
N LYS A 4 -6.27 -13.30 49.45
CA LYS A 4 -7.71 -13.57 49.53
C LYS A 4 -8.22 -14.15 48.19
N MET A 5 -8.47 -15.41 48.25
CA MET A 5 -9.34 -16.26 47.45
C MET A 5 -10.81 -15.97 47.80
N ILE A 6 -11.70 -15.86 46.84
CA ILE A 6 -13.17 -16.05 46.97
C ILE A 6 -13.64 -16.38 45.54
N LEU A 7 -14.18 -17.43 45.31
CA LEU A 7 -15.13 -18.45 45.62
C LEU A 7 -16.13 -18.61 44.47
N LEU A 8 -16.18 -19.83 43.97
CA LEU A 8 -17.14 -20.43 43.05
C LEU A 8 -18.59 -20.21 43.53
N THR A 9 -19.52 -19.94 42.61
CA THR A 9 -20.91 -20.36 42.77
C THR A 9 -21.43 -20.99 41.49
N LEU A 10 -21.58 -22.29 41.60
CA LEU A 10 -22.32 -23.20 40.75
C LEU A 10 -23.81 -23.04 41.09
N ALA A 11 -24.65 -22.77 40.13
CA ALA A 11 -26.09 -22.95 40.26
C ALA A 11 -26.62 -23.70 39.05
N ALA A 12 -26.79 -24.98 39.26
CA ALA A 12 -27.64 -25.84 38.44
C ALA A 12 -29.10 -25.54 38.71
N MET A 13 -29.91 -25.37 37.69
CA MET A 13 -31.36 -25.53 37.80
C MET A 13 -31.91 -26.29 36.61
N LEU A 14 -32.55 -27.32 36.98
CA LEU A 14 -33.10 -28.48 36.30
C LEU A 14 -34.48 -28.17 35.71
N CYS A 15 -34.84 -28.84 34.62
CA CYS A 15 -36.14 -29.23 34.15
C CYS A 15 -37.18 -28.20 33.68
N CYS A 16 -37.46 -28.24 32.37
CA CYS A 16 -38.85 -28.51 31.95
C CYS A 16 -38.83 -29.11 30.54
N THR A 17 -39.12 -30.39 30.47
CA THR A 17 -39.47 -31.13 29.25
C THR A 17 -40.87 -30.72 28.79
N THR A 18 -40.95 -30.06 27.63
CA THR A 18 -42.18 -30.03 26.84
C THR A 18 -41.88 -30.59 25.46
N LEU A 19 -42.35 -31.81 25.25
CA LEU A 19 -42.41 -32.45 23.95
C LEU A 19 -43.47 -31.73 23.10
N PHE A 20 -43.04 -30.81 22.24
CA PHE A 20 -43.82 -30.42 21.07
C PHE A 20 -43.27 -31.20 19.88
N THR A 21 -43.94 -32.31 19.56
CA THR A 21 -43.89 -32.93 18.25
C THR A 21 -44.57 -32.00 17.25
N SER A 22 -43.84 -31.03 16.74
CA SER A 22 -44.21 -30.33 15.52
C SER A 22 -43.69 -31.15 14.36
N CYS A 23 -44.59 -31.73 13.59
CA CYS A 23 -44.25 -32.24 12.24
C CYS A 23 -43.86 -31.03 11.41
N GLU A 24 -42.58 -30.76 11.38
CA GLU A 24 -41.98 -29.86 10.41
C GLU A 24 -41.97 -30.60 9.08
N LYS A 25 -42.94 -30.24 8.20
CA LYS A 25 -42.86 -30.60 6.79
C LYS A 25 -41.53 -30.05 6.30
N THR A 26 -40.55 -30.92 6.09
CA THR A 26 -39.36 -30.65 5.31
C THR A 26 -39.82 -30.15 3.94
N LEU A 27 -39.79 -28.84 3.75
CA LEU A 27 -39.86 -28.29 2.41
C LEU A 27 -38.67 -28.88 1.63
N PRO A 28 -38.88 -29.37 0.42
CA PRO A 28 -37.77 -29.87 -0.40
C PRO A 28 -36.77 -28.73 -0.50
N ASP A 29 -35.49 -29.06 -0.26
CA ASP A 29 -34.36 -28.17 -0.44
C ASP A 29 -34.54 -27.43 -1.76
N GLN A 30 -34.85 -26.14 -1.65
CA GLN A 30 -34.85 -25.28 -2.82
C GLN A 30 -33.40 -25.23 -3.29
N PRO A 31 -33.09 -25.70 -4.52
CA PRO A 31 -31.74 -25.69 -4.98
C PRO A 31 -31.19 -24.24 -4.87
N GLU A 32 -30.17 -24.06 -4.05
CA GLU A 32 -29.50 -22.78 -3.92
C GLU A 32 -29.12 -22.34 -5.34
N THR A 33 -29.73 -21.23 -5.78
CA THR A 33 -29.37 -20.66 -7.07
C THR A 33 -27.89 -20.27 -6.96
N PRO A 34 -27.00 -20.82 -7.79
CA PRO A 34 -25.58 -20.50 -7.70
C PRO A 34 -25.44 -19.00 -7.85
N THR A 35 -25.02 -18.35 -6.77
CA THR A 35 -24.74 -16.90 -6.78
C THR A 35 -23.56 -16.70 -7.71
N THR A 36 -23.81 -16.26 -8.94
CA THR A 36 -22.77 -15.98 -9.91
C THR A 36 -21.91 -14.86 -9.34
N LYS A 37 -20.68 -15.17 -8.96
CA LYS A 37 -19.74 -14.19 -8.44
C LYS A 37 -19.49 -13.11 -9.50
N ASP A 38 -19.70 -11.84 -9.13
CA ASP A 38 -19.41 -10.72 -10.04
C ASP A 38 -17.89 -10.62 -10.27
N THR A 39 -17.46 -10.91 -11.46
CA THR A 39 -16.05 -10.85 -11.89
C THR A 39 -15.72 -9.60 -12.70
N THR A 40 -16.64 -8.62 -12.78
CA THR A 40 -16.46 -7.40 -13.52
C THR A 40 -15.54 -6.43 -12.75
N PRO A 41 -14.36 -6.06 -13.27
CA PRO A 41 -13.51 -5.10 -12.63
C PRO A 41 -14.11 -3.69 -12.73
N VAL A 42 -14.05 -2.94 -11.63
CA VAL A 42 -14.56 -1.55 -11.60
C VAL A 42 -13.51 -0.56 -11.10
N ALA A 43 -12.52 -1.01 -10.35
CA ALA A 43 -11.46 -0.14 -9.84
C ALA A 43 -10.14 -0.91 -9.69
N ALA A 44 -9.03 -0.18 -9.81
CA ALA A 44 -7.71 -0.65 -9.44
C ALA A 44 -7.32 -0.11 -8.06
N VAL A 45 -6.61 -0.92 -7.29
CA VAL A 45 -6.02 -0.52 -6.01
C VAL A 45 -4.51 -0.66 -6.13
N MET A 46 -3.79 0.33 -5.60
CA MET A 46 -2.33 0.28 -5.55
C MET A 46 -1.82 0.75 -4.18
N ASP A 47 -1.03 -0.10 -3.56
CA ASP A 47 -0.38 0.15 -2.29
C ASP A 47 1.09 0.48 -2.56
N TYR A 48 1.55 1.58 -2.00
CA TYR A 48 2.90 2.11 -2.18
C TYR A 48 3.67 2.09 -0.87
N SER A 49 4.94 1.75 -0.94
CA SER A 49 5.90 1.95 0.14
C SER A 49 7.24 2.40 -0.43
N PHE A 50 7.80 3.45 0.16
CA PHE A 50 9.13 3.96 -0.18
C PHE A 50 9.89 4.25 1.10
N SER A 51 11.13 3.77 1.21
CA SER A 51 11.99 4.00 2.36
C SER A 51 13.41 4.35 1.94
N VAL A 52 14.08 5.13 2.78
CA VAL A 52 15.43 5.65 2.51
C VAL A 52 16.33 5.51 3.74
N THR A 53 17.64 5.55 3.50
CA THR A 53 18.66 5.64 4.55
C THR A 53 18.60 6.97 5.31
N ASP A 54 19.16 7.00 6.51
CA ASP A 54 19.29 8.22 7.32
C ASP A 54 20.04 9.32 6.56
N ASP A 55 21.13 8.99 5.90
CA ASP A 55 21.93 9.93 5.13
C ASP A 55 21.08 10.60 4.06
N LEU A 56 20.34 9.82 3.27
CA LEU A 56 19.51 10.37 2.19
C LEU A 56 18.37 11.23 2.76
N PHE A 57 17.72 10.81 3.84
CA PHE A 57 16.65 11.55 4.48
C PHE A 57 17.15 12.86 5.12
N ASN A 58 18.31 12.84 5.76
CA ASN A 58 18.87 14.00 6.45
C ASN A 58 19.40 15.06 5.45
N ALA A 59 20.01 14.62 4.36
CA ALA A 59 20.62 15.51 3.37
C ALA A 59 19.62 16.08 2.36
N PHE A 60 18.53 15.38 2.07
CA PHE A 60 17.62 15.77 1.00
C PHE A 60 16.19 16.04 1.51
N THR A 61 15.52 16.97 0.86
CA THR A 61 14.06 17.03 0.83
C THR A 61 13.59 16.02 -0.21
N LEU A 62 12.74 15.08 0.20
CA LEU A 62 12.17 14.06 -0.68
C LEU A 62 10.70 14.38 -0.91
N THR A 63 10.30 14.45 -2.16
CA THR A 63 8.91 14.68 -2.57
C THR A 63 8.44 13.47 -3.37
N VAL A 64 7.31 12.89 -2.95
CA VAL A 64 6.65 11.80 -3.66
C VAL A 64 5.48 12.37 -4.43
N ASP A 65 5.52 12.27 -5.75
CA ASP A 65 4.38 12.51 -6.63
C ASP A 65 3.69 11.18 -6.90
N TYR A 66 2.37 11.16 -6.79
CA TYR A 66 1.56 9.96 -7.06
C TYR A 66 0.21 10.34 -7.68
N TYR A 67 -0.41 9.42 -8.40
CA TYR A 67 -1.77 9.59 -8.90
C TYR A 67 -2.77 9.28 -7.79
N ASP A 68 -3.71 10.19 -7.53
CA ASP A 68 -4.79 9.98 -6.57
C ASP A 68 -5.97 9.19 -7.18
N ALA A 69 -7.01 8.97 -6.38
CA ALA A 69 -8.20 8.22 -6.78
C ALA A 69 -8.94 8.82 -8.00
N THR A 70 -8.75 10.11 -8.28
CA THR A 70 -9.37 10.82 -9.40
C THR A 70 -8.50 10.83 -10.66
N GLY A 71 -7.28 10.33 -10.59
CA GLY A 71 -6.27 10.40 -11.65
C GLY A 71 -5.51 11.73 -11.67
N ALA A 72 -5.63 12.57 -10.65
CA ALA A 72 -4.82 13.78 -10.51
C ALA A 72 -3.49 13.46 -9.82
N VAL A 73 -2.42 14.14 -10.25
CA VAL A 73 -1.12 14.03 -9.59
C VAL A 73 -1.15 14.82 -8.28
N LYS A 74 -0.76 14.19 -7.19
CA LYS A 74 -0.54 14.78 -5.88
C LYS A 74 0.93 14.70 -5.50
N SER A 75 1.39 15.67 -4.73
CA SER A 75 2.75 15.75 -4.22
C SER A 75 2.75 15.80 -2.69
N GLU A 76 3.52 14.94 -2.07
CA GLU A 76 3.71 14.90 -0.61
C GLU A 76 5.20 14.94 -0.28
N THR A 77 5.62 15.83 0.61
CA THR A 77 6.98 15.82 1.15
C THR A 77 7.08 14.78 2.25
N MET A 78 8.09 13.93 2.19
CA MET A 78 8.34 12.93 3.24
C MET A 78 8.75 13.62 4.54
N THR A 79 8.04 13.28 5.61
CA THR A 79 8.31 13.74 6.99
C THR A 79 9.01 12.69 7.84
N SER A 80 9.19 11.49 7.31
CA SER A 80 9.92 10.38 7.92
C SER A 80 10.68 9.59 6.84
N LYS A 81 11.56 8.70 7.26
CA LYS A 81 12.34 7.82 6.34
C LYS A 81 11.49 6.84 5.53
N THR A 82 10.26 6.66 5.92
CA THR A 82 9.32 5.77 5.22
C THR A 82 8.05 6.54 4.88
N TRP A 83 7.62 6.42 3.64
CA TRP A 83 6.35 6.91 3.14
C TRP A 83 5.53 5.73 2.62
N THR A 84 4.27 5.69 2.99
CA THR A 84 3.31 4.66 2.53
C THR A 84 2.01 5.31 2.10
N LYS A 85 1.38 4.76 1.09
CA LYS A 85 0.09 5.23 0.59
C LYS A 85 -0.68 4.08 -0.01
N SER A 86 -2.00 4.08 0.17
CA SER A 86 -2.93 3.22 -0.56
C SER A 86 -3.85 4.10 -1.38
N VAL A 87 -3.98 3.79 -2.65
CA VAL A 87 -4.88 4.50 -3.58
C VAL A 87 -5.78 3.50 -4.26
N LYS A 88 -7.09 3.72 -4.16
CA LYS A 88 -8.11 3.04 -4.96
C LYS A 88 -8.63 4.02 -6.00
N ALA A 89 -8.44 3.73 -7.28
CA ALA A 89 -9.02 4.53 -8.35
C ALA A 89 -10.55 4.53 -8.25
N ASN A 90 -11.19 5.64 -8.59
CA ASN A 90 -12.65 5.75 -8.53
C ASN A 90 -13.35 4.88 -9.58
N GLN A 91 -12.68 4.63 -10.69
CA GLN A 91 -13.20 3.86 -11.82
C GLN A 91 -12.07 3.32 -12.70
N LEU A 92 -12.40 2.44 -13.64
CA LEU A 92 -11.54 2.04 -14.75
C LEU A 92 -12.06 2.68 -16.06
N PRO A 93 -11.19 3.02 -17.03
CA PRO A 93 -9.73 2.90 -16.97
C PRO A 93 -9.10 3.90 -15.99
N ALA A 94 -7.90 3.58 -15.47
CA ALA A 94 -7.20 4.39 -14.48
C ALA A 94 -5.69 4.36 -14.70
N THR A 95 -5.00 5.38 -14.21
CA THR A 95 -3.54 5.42 -14.12
C THR A 95 -3.15 5.56 -12.66
N LEU A 96 -2.28 4.67 -12.18
CA LEU A 96 -1.71 4.69 -10.84
C LEU A 96 -0.19 4.54 -10.93
N GLY A 97 0.52 5.19 -10.03
CA GLY A 97 1.98 5.14 -9.99
C GLY A 97 2.53 6.22 -9.09
N ALA A 98 3.84 6.13 -8.83
CA ALA A 98 4.57 7.11 -8.03
C ALA A 98 5.96 7.38 -8.61
N ARG A 99 6.47 8.58 -8.31
CA ARG A 99 7.87 8.95 -8.53
C ARG A 99 8.38 9.72 -7.34
N VAL A 100 9.68 9.64 -7.08
CA VAL A 100 10.34 10.35 -5.98
C VAL A 100 11.37 11.31 -6.52
N MET A 101 11.19 12.59 -6.21
CA MET A 101 12.11 13.68 -6.50
C MET A 101 12.93 13.98 -5.25
N ILE A 102 14.17 14.38 -5.43
CA ILE A 102 15.06 14.80 -4.34
C ILE A 102 15.62 16.18 -4.60
N LYS A 103 15.79 16.95 -3.53
CA LYS A 103 16.43 18.26 -3.53
C LYS A 103 17.40 18.36 -2.37
N LEU A 104 18.67 18.63 -2.63
CA LEU A 104 19.68 18.82 -1.58
C LEU A 104 19.27 19.99 -0.67
N LYS A 105 19.33 19.78 0.63
CA LYS A 105 19.04 20.82 1.63
C LYS A 105 20.18 21.87 1.67
N SER A 106 19.85 23.11 1.85
CA SER A 106 20.82 24.22 1.88
C SER A 106 21.86 24.14 3.01
N GLY A 107 21.57 23.40 4.06
CA GLY A 107 22.48 23.19 5.20
C GLY A 107 23.36 21.94 5.07
N PHE A 108 23.41 21.29 3.92
CA PHE A 108 24.28 20.12 3.72
C PHE A 108 25.76 20.53 3.74
N ASP A 109 26.54 19.85 4.58
CA ASP A 109 28.01 20.07 4.67
C ASP A 109 28.74 18.98 3.89
N PRO A 110 29.36 19.32 2.73
CA PRO A 110 30.13 18.37 1.95
C PRO A 110 31.52 18.05 2.54
N ALA A 111 31.97 18.79 3.56
CA ALA A 111 33.28 18.55 4.19
C ALA A 111 33.24 17.45 5.24
N GLN A 112 32.08 16.87 5.53
CA GLN A 112 31.96 15.74 6.45
C GLN A 112 32.81 14.56 5.98
N MET A 113 33.46 13.90 6.96
CA MET A 113 34.23 12.70 6.67
C MET A 113 33.34 11.45 6.75
N GLY A 114 33.66 10.47 5.92
CA GLY A 114 32.98 9.18 5.93
C GLY A 114 32.26 8.86 4.61
N VAL A 115 31.39 7.85 4.67
CA VAL A 115 30.65 7.34 3.52
C VAL A 115 29.18 7.76 3.64
N PHE A 116 28.68 8.47 2.65
CA PHE A 116 27.29 8.82 2.50
C PHE A 116 26.54 7.70 1.77
N ASN A 117 25.44 7.23 2.32
CA ASN A 117 24.65 6.14 1.77
C ASN A 117 23.35 6.67 1.15
N ALA A 118 23.37 6.98 -0.13
CA ALA A 118 22.18 7.37 -0.89
C ALA A 118 21.41 6.12 -1.33
N LYS A 119 20.84 5.35 -0.37
CA LYS A 119 20.11 4.11 -0.67
C LYS A 119 18.64 4.23 -0.37
N TYR A 120 17.83 3.53 -1.16
CA TYR A 120 16.38 3.48 -1.00
C TYR A 120 15.83 2.10 -1.35
N THR A 121 14.64 1.81 -0.85
CA THR A 121 13.83 0.65 -1.24
C THR A 121 12.43 1.13 -1.54
N TYR A 122 11.85 0.65 -2.62
CA TYR A 122 10.43 0.83 -2.89
C TYR A 122 9.74 -0.49 -3.11
N ASN A 123 8.50 -0.57 -2.64
CA ASN A 123 7.60 -1.69 -2.89
C ASN A 123 6.28 -1.14 -3.41
N TYR A 124 5.66 -1.88 -4.29
CA TYR A 124 4.27 -1.66 -4.67
C TYR A 124 3.54 -2.98 -4.81
N GLU A 125 2.26 -2.90 -4.52
CA GLU A 125 1.31 -3.96 -4.80
C GLU A 125 0.13 -3.37 -5.53
N TYR A 126 -0.42 -4.10 -6.51
CA TYR A 126 -1.67 -3.71 -7.14
C TYR A 126 -2.56 -4.89 -7.45
N TYR A 127 -3.85 -4.63 -7.48
CA TYR A 127 -4.91 -5.56 -7.84
C TYR A 127 -6.14 -4.81 -8.32
N VAL A 128 -7.09 -5.50 -8.93
CA VAL A 128 -8.38 -4.94 -9.32
C VAL A 128 -9.50 -5.50 -8.44
N VAL A 129 -10.59 -4.75 -8.31
CA VAL A 129 -11.74 -5.12 -7.50
C VAL A 129 -13.05 -4.97 -8.28
N ASN A 130 -14.06 -5.77 -7.90
CA ASN A 130 -15.44 -5.65 -8.39
C ASN A 130 -16.25 -4.59 -7.60
N LYS A 131 -17.53 -4.45 -7.91
CA LYS A 131 -18.44 -3.50 -7.22
C LYS A 131 -18.59 -3.78 -5.72
N SER A 132 -18.45 -5.03 -5.30
CA SER A 132 -18.49 -5.43 -3.88
C SER A 132 -17.15 -5.24 -3.16
N ASN A 133 -16.14 -4.64 -3.81
CA ASN A 133 -14.77 -4.53 -3.33
C ASN A 133 -14.05 -5.87 -3.15
N GLU A 134 -14.54 -6.93 -3.76
CA GLU A 134 -13.85 -8.20 -3.77
C GLU A 134 -12.72 -8.15 -4.78
N LYS A 135 -11.56 -8.64 -4.39
CA LYS A 135 -10.39 -8.73 -5.22
C LYS A 135 -10.60 -9.72 -6.36
N LEU A 136 -10.25 -9.31 -7.56
CA LEU A 136 -10.28 -10.12 -8.77
C LEU A 136 -8.87 -10.51 -9.18
N GLY A 137 -8.66 -11.81 -9.37
CA GLY A 137 -7.36 -12.33 -9.77
C GLY A 137 -6.27 -12.22 -8.71
N GLU A 138 -5.02 -12.23 -9.16
CA GLU A 138 -3.84 -12.19 -8.29
C GLU A 138 -3.42 -10.75 -7.96
N THR A 139 -2.71 -10.60 -6.82
CA THR A 139 -1.98 -9.37 -6.52
C THR A 139 -0.63 -9.42 -7.22
N VAL A 140 -0.31 -8.37 -7.94
CA VAL A 140 1.05 -8.15 -8.42
C VAL A 140 1.80 -7.37 -7.36
N SER A 141 2.90 -7.93 -6.87
CA SER A 141 3.78 -7.31 -5.87
C SER A 141 5.21 -7.24 -6.39
N ARG A 142 5.89 -6.13 -6.13
CA ARG A 142 7.30 -5.97 -6.48
C ARG A 142 8.02 -5.08 -5.46
N GLY A 143 9.22 -5.54 -5.06
CA GLY A 143 10.17 -4.77 -4.26
C GLY A 143 11.46 -4.56 -5.03
N VAL A 144 12.00 -3.35 -4.97
CA VAL A 144 13.28 -2.99 -5.59
C VAL A 144 14.08 -2.10 -4.64
N SER A 145 15.37 -2.42 -4.50
CA SER A 145 16.34 -1.58 -3.80
C SER A 145 17.25 -0.91 -4.80
N GLY A 146 17.57 0.34 -4.55
CA GLY A 146 18.42 1.16 -5.41
C GLY A 146 19.33 2.09 -4.62
N GLY A 147 20.08 2.91 -5.36
CA GLY A 147 20.97 3.91 -4.79
C GLY A 147 22.44 3.50 -4.80
N THR A 148 23.27 4.28 -4.13
CA THR A 148 24.73 4.14 -4.13
C THR A 148 25.31 4.61 -2.79
N SER A 149 26.59 4.33 -2.58
CA SER A 149 27.40 4.92 -1.50
C SER A 149 28.52 5.77 -2.11
N MET A 150 28.82 6.90 -1.50
CA MET A 150 29.84 7.85 -1.99
C MET A 150 30.48 8.63 -0.84
N GLN A 151 31.55 9.36 -1.11
CA GLN A 151 32.07 10.33 -0.14
C GLN A 151 31.15 11.56 -0.07
N TYR A 152 31.13 12.26 1.06
CA TYR A 152 30.26 13.43 1.29
C TYR A 152 30.48 14.55 0.27
N ASP A 153 31.73 14.79 -0.17
CA ASP A 153 32.09 15.79 -1.19
C ASP A 153 31.48 15.51 -2.58
N LYS A 154 31.02 14.29 -2.82
CA LYS A 154 30.36 13.89 -4.09
C LYS A 154 28.85 14.06 -4.07
N VAL A 155 28.24 14.31 -2.90
CA VAL A 155 26.78 14.42 -2.75
C VAL A 155 26.21 15.59 -3.56
N PRO A 156 26.82 16.79 -3.64
CA PRO A 156 26.32 17.86 -4.50
C PRO A 156 26.23 17.45 -5.98
N ALA A 157 27.27 16.82 -6.52
CA ALA A 157 27.25 16.32 -7.90
C ALA A 157 26.24 15.18 -8.12
N TYR A 158 25.99 14.37 -7.09
CA TYR A 158 24.89 13.39 -7.12
C TYR A 158 23.53 14.09 -7.17
N ALA A 159 23.32 15.13 -6.36
CA ALA A 159 22.08 15.91 -6.34
C ALA A 159 21.77 16.54 -7.70
N GLU A 160 22.80 17.11 -8.37
CA GLU A 160 22.66 17.72 -9.69
C GLU A 160 22.14 16.75 -10.77
N ARG A 161 22.48 15.48 -10.69
CA ARG A 161 21.99 14.45 -11.63
C ARG A 161 20.49 14.23 -11.54
N TYR A 162 19.88 14.57 -10.39
CA TYR A 162 18.47 14.33 -10.08
C TYR A 162 17.66 15.62 -9.91
N LEU A 163 18.19 16.79 -10.32
CA LEU A 163 17.48 18.07 -10.22
C LEU A 163 16.11 18.03 -10.92
N GLU A 164 16.06 17.38 -12.09
CA GLU A 164 14.82 17.27 -12.90
C GLU A 164 14.41 15.81 -13.15
N LYS A 165 15.11 14.87 -12.52
CA LYS A 165 14.89 13.43 -12.73
C LYS A 165 14.53 12.77 -11.41
N PRO A 166 13.52 11.90 -11.38
CA PRO A 166 13.23 11.13 -10.20
C PRO A 166 14.32 10.10 -9.92
N ILE A 167 14.63 9.89 -8.64
CA ILE A 167 15.51 8.77 -8.23
C ILE A 167 14.81 7.42 -8.39
N MET A 168 13.47 7.42 -8.40
CA MET A 168 12.63 6.26 -8.58
C MET A 168 11.33 6.69 -9.27
N LYS A 169 10.85 5.89 -10.22
CA LYS A 169 9.53 6.06 -10.85
C LYS A 169 8.96 4.74 -11.32
N TYR A 170 7.66 4.63 -11.24
CA TYR A 170 6.87 3.59 -11.90
C TYR A 170 5.45 4.09 -12.15
N LEU A 171 4.81 3.57 -13.19
CA LEU A 171 3.47 3.93 -13.60
C LEU A 171 2.80 2.71 -14.22
N PHE A 172 1.51 2.55 -13.95
CA PHE A 172 0.67 1.52 -14.54
C PHE A 172 -0.62 2.13 -15.06
N ASN A 173 -0.97 1.76 -16.29
CA ASN A 173 -2.26 2.05 -16.90
C ASN A 173 -3.14 0.82 -16.80
N PHE A 174 -4.29 0.97 -16.18
CA PHE A 174 -5.30 -0.08 -16.01
C PHE A 174 -6.40 0.16 -17.06
N ALA A 175 -6.62 -0.80 -17.93
CA ALA A 175 -7.70 -0.76 -18.91
C ALA A 175 -9.07 -1.01 -18.27
N ALA A 176 -10.15 -0.86 -19.02
CA ALA A 176 -11.52 -1.08 -18.55
C ALA A 176 -11.78 -2.53 -18.11
N ASP A 177 -11.07 -3.50 -18.66
CA ASP A 177 -11.11 -4.91 -18.29
C ASP A 177 -10.21 -5.27 -17.08
N GLY A 178 -9.55 -4.28 -16.50
CA GLY A 178 -8.62 -4.45 -15.36
C GLY A 178 -7.20 -4.85 -15.74
N THR A 179 -6.90 -5.03 -17.02
CA THR A 179 -5.54 -5.34 -17.48
C THR A 179 -4.61 -4.18 -17.19
N ALA A 180 -3.47 -4.45 -16.56
CA ALA A 180 -2.45 -3.45 -16.23
C ALA A 180 -1.28 -3.51 -17.23
N THR A 181 -0.85 -2.35 -17.72
CA THR A 181 0.33 -2.19 -18.56
C THR A 181 1.27 -1.14 -17.97
N SER A 182 2.59 -1.32 -18.13
CA SER A 182 3.56 -0.31 -17.70
C SER A 182 3.40 0.97 -18.52
N GLY A 183 3.35 2.10 -17.81
CA GLY A 183 3.37 3.43 -18.40
C GLY A 183 4.68 4.17 -18.16
N SER A 184 4.76 5.43 -18.59
CA SER A 184 5.88 6.31 -18.29
C SER A 184 5.38 7.65 -17.76
N TRP A 185 6.10 8.20 -16.77
CA TRP A 185 5.93 9.58 -16.35
C TRP A 185 6.48 10.52 -17.44
N GLU A 186 5.69 11.50 -17.80
CA GLU A 186 6.12 12.61 -18.65
C GLU A 186 6.97 13.60 -17.84
#